data_1dfb68a174a0fdb38663cb9da6108021
#
_entry.id   1dfb68a174a0fdb38663cb9da6108021
#
_cell.length_a   1.000
_cell.length_b   1.000
_cell.length_c   1.000
_cell.angle_alpha   90.00
_cell.angle_beta   90.00
_cell.angle_gamma   90.00
#
_symmetry.space_group_name_H-M   'P 1'
#
loop_
_entity.id
_entity.type
_entity.pdbx_description
1 polymer ?
#
loop_
_entity_poly.entity_id
_entity_poly.type
_entity_poly.pdbx_seq_one_letter_code
_entity_poly.pdbx_strand_id
1 'polypeptide(L)'
;MGDKILREHLLNLLSGRGAHVDWKDSFSGIPAKLRGIRPNGFPHSIWELVEHMRIAQRDILEFSRNAKHVSPEWPEGYWPSAQAPPNAKEWEKSLKSFAQDLGAMKKLVANSKTNLYAKIPHGTGQTILREALLVADHNAYHLGQVIAIRHILGNWR
;
A
#
# COMPACT_ATOMS: atom_id res chain seq x y z
N MET A 1 -6.04 24.51 -14.97
CA MET A 1 -5.19 23.67 -15.85
C MET A 1 -4.18 22.84 -15.02
N GLY A 2 -3.46 23.43 -14.08
CA GLY A 2 -2.46 22.72 -13.27
C GLY A 2 -3.00 21.58 -12.39
N ASP A 3 -4.19 21.72 -11.81
CA ASP A 3 -4.77 20.69 -10.94
C ASP A 3 -5.11 19.39 -11.71
N LYS A 4 -5.52 19.46 -12.96
CA LYS A 4 -5.79 18.28 -13.79
C LYS A 4 -4.51 17.47 -14.05
N ILE A 5 -3.43 18.14 -14.43
CA ILE A 5 -2.13 17.52 -14.72
C ILE A 5 -1.57 16.88 -13.43
N LEU A 6 -1.66 17.58 -12.29
CA LEU A 6 -1.22 17.02 -11.01
C LEU A 6 -1.98 15.74 -10.65
N ARG A 7 -3.32 15.74 -10.81
CA ARG A 7 -4.13 14.53 -10.55
C ARG A 7 -3.75 13.37 -11.46
N GLU A 8 -3.53 13.63 -12.75
CA GLU A 8 -3.07 12.61 -13.69
C GLU A 8 -1.74 12.00 -13.24
N HIS A 9 -0.77 12.82 -12.83
CA HIS A 9 0.53 12.32 -12.33
C HIS A 9 0.40 11.56 -11.02
N LEU A 10 -0.43 12.03 -10.07
CA LEU A 10 -0.70 11.31 -8.83
C LEU A 10 -1.37 9.95 -9.07
N LEU A 11 -2.33 9.88 -9.98
CA LEU A 11 -2.99 8.62 -10.35
C LEU A 11 -2.02 7.63 -11.01
N ASN A 12 -1.11 8.13 -11.85
CA ASN A 12 -0.04 7.30 -12.43
C ASN A 12 0.90 6.78 -11.34
N LEU A 13 1.33 7.64 -10.42
CA LEU A 13 2.20 7.28 -9.31
C LEU A 13 1.55 6.23 -8.38
N LEU A 14 0.29 6.44 -7.98
CA LEU A 14 -0.50 5.48 -7.20
C LEU A 14 -0.71 4.15 -7.92
N SER A 15 -0.64 4.14 -9.25
CA SER A 15 -0.72 2.90 -10.04
C SER A 15 0.58 2.11 -10.05
N GLY A 16 1.71 2.70 -9.62
CA GLY A 16 3.01 2.06 -9.60
C GLY A 16 3.55 1.74 -10.99
N ARG A 17 3.14 2.52 -12.02
CA ARG A 17 3.58 2.29 -13.41
C ARG A 17 4.61 3.33 -13.83
N GLY A 18 5.47 2.93 -14.75
CA GLY A 18 6.46 3.80 -15.40
C GLY A 18 7.89 3.45 -15.04
N ALA A 19 8.26 3.48 -13.77
CA ALA A 19 9.65 3.23 -13.32
C ALA A 19 9.88 1.80 -12.81
N HIS A 20 8.85 1.13 -12.33
CA HIS A 20 8.92 -0.23 -11.79
C HIS A 20 7.61 -1.00 -12.04
N VAL A 21 7.62 -2.30 -11.74
CA VAL A 21 6.44 -3.14 -11.85
C VAL A 21 5.38 -2.76 -10.80
N ASP A 22 4.12 -2.91 -11.17
CA ASP A 22 3.01 -2.62 -10.26
C ASP A 22 2.81 -3.72 -9.20
N TRP A 23 1.90 -3.46 -8.25
CA TRP A 23 1.60 -4.39 -7.18
C TRP A 23 1.00 -5.72 -7.67
N LYS A 24 0.24 -5.71 -8.78
CA LYS A 24 -0.36 -6.94 -9.32
C LYS A 24 0.70 -7.91 -9.78
N ASP A 25 1.66 -7.42 -10.55
CA ASP A 25 2.81 -8.21 -10.99
C ASP A 25 3.67 -8.64 -9.81
N SER A 26 3.90 -7.73 -8.85
CA SER A 26 4.73 -8.00 -7.67
C SER A 26 4.15 -9.11 -6.79
N PHE A 27 2.82 -9.24 -6.69
CA PHE A 27 2.14 -10.25 -5.84
C PHE A 27 1.66 -11.47 -6.62
N SER A 28 1.67 -11.45 -7.94
CA SER A 28 1.18 -12.57 -8.76
C SER A 28 2.15 -13.75 -8.73
N GLY A 29 1.61 -14.97 -8.82
CA GLY A 29 2.41 -16.18 -8.99
C GLY A 29 3.29 -16.53 -7.79
N ILE A 30 2.99 -16.05 -6.57
CA ILE A 30 3.74 -16.42 -5.36
C ILE A 30 3.16 -17.72 -4.76
N PRO A 31 3.91 -18.84 -4.82
CA PRO A 31 3.46 -20.10 -4.24
C PRO A 31 3.18 -19.97 -2.73
N ALA A 32 2.18 -20.68 -2.23
CA ALA A 32 1.77 -20.62 -0.83
C ALA A 32 2.95 -20.90 0.13
N LYS A 33 3.79 -21.85 -0.21
CA LYS A 33 4.99 -22.22 0.59
C LYS A 33 6.03 -21.12 0.72
N LEU A 34 6.04 -20.10 -0.14
CA LEU A 34 7.02 -19.01 -0.12
C LEU A 34 6.51 -17.75 0.62
N ARG A 35 5.19 -17.62 0.83
CA ARG A 35 4.58 -16.40 1.36
C ARG A 35 5.03 -16.03 2.76
N GLY A 36 5.36 -17.03 3.59
CA GLY A 36 5.80 -16.86 4.98
C GLY A 36 7.30 -17.03 5.20
N ILE A 37 8.11 -17.20 4.16
CA ILE A 37 9.55 -17.37 4.33
C ILE A 37 10.20 -16.00 4.54
N ARG A 38 11.00 -15.86 5.59
CA ARG A 38 11.94 -14.75 5.79
C ARG A 38 13.31 -15.22 5.28
N PRO A 39 13.79 -14.71 4.11
CA PRO A 39 15.12 -15.06 3.65
C PRO A 39 16.20 -14.57 4.62
N ASN A 40 17.35 -15.23 4.63
CA ASN A 40 18.48 -14.78 5.45
C ASN A 40 18.83 -13.31 5.14
N GLY A 41 18.96 -12.51 6.18
CA GLY A 41 19.21 -11.06 6.07
C GLY A 41 17.97 -10.19 5.85
N PHE A 42 16.77 -10.76 5.71
CA PHE A 42 15.51 -10.01 5.63
C PHE A 42 14.69 -10.17 6.92
N PRO A 43 14.22 -9.07 7.53
CA PRO A 43 13.47 -9.13 8.78
C PRO A 43 12.02 -9.58 8.58
N HIS A 44 11.51 -9.54 7.34
CA HIS A 44 10.10 -9.78 7.03
C HIS A 44 9.92 -10.81 5.91
N SER A 45 8.80 -11.52 5.96
CA SER A 45 8.30 -12.36 4.86
C SER A 45 7.49 -11.54 3.87
N ILE A 46 7.15 -12.13 2.72
CA ILE A 46 6.25 -11.50 1.74
C ILE A 46 4.88 -11.22 2.37
N TRP A 47 4.35 -12.15 3.16
CA TRP A 47 3.06 -11.96 3.86
C TRP A 47 3.09 -10.75 4.80
N GLU A 48 4.13 -10.64 5.60
CA GLU A 48 4.27 -9.53 6.54
C GLU A 48 4.32 -8.19 5.80
N LEU A 49 5.03 -8.11 4.68
CA LEU A 49 5.08 -6.89 3.86
C LEU A 49 3.73 -6.57 3.23
N VAL A 50 3.01 -7.57 2.69
CA VAL A 50 1.66 -7.38 2.13
C VAL A 50 0.69 -6.84 3.18
N GLU A 51 0.66 -7.43 4.36
CA GLU A 51 -0.20 -6.99 5.45
C GLU A 51 0.17 -5.61 5.97
N HIS A 52 1.47 -5.34 6.14
CA HIS A 52 1.95 -4.02 6.52
C HIS A 52 1.48 -2.94 5.52
N MET A 53 1.69 -3.19 4.23
CA MET A 53 1.24 -2.27 3.18
C MET A 53 -0.27 -2.07 3.19
N ARG A 54 -1.04 -3.15 3.37
CA ARG A 54 -2.50 -3.09 3.45
C ARG A 54 -2.97 -2.28 4.66
N ILE A 55 -2.39 -2.52 5.83
CA ILE A 55 -2.75 -1.82 7.08
C ILE A 55 -2.40 -0.34 6.96
N ALA A 56 -1.18 0.00 6.56
CA ALA A 56 -0.73 1.37 6.43
C ALA A 56 -1.54 2.14 5.38
N GLN A 57 -1.80 1.54 4.22
CA GLN A 57 -2.61 2.16 3.17
C GLN A 57 -4.05 2.39 3.63
N ARG A 58 -4.64 1.43 4.36
CA ARG A 58 -5.98 1.57 4.95
C ARG A 58 -6.02 2.71 5.96
N ASP A 59 -5.03 2.79 6.84
CA ASP A 59 -4.92 3.87 7.83
C ASP A 59 -4.86 5.24 7.15
N ILE A 60 -3.95 5.41 6.19
CA ILE A 60 -3.79 6.67 5.46
C ILE A 60 -5.09 7.07 4.72
N LEU A 61 -5.76 6.11 4.08
CA LEU A 61 -7.03 6.35 3.40
C LEU A 61 -8.13 6.77 4.38
N GLU A 62 -8.30 6.06 5.49
CA GLU A 62 -9.35 6.37 6.47
C GLU A 62 -9.05 7.68 7.17
N PHE A 63 -7.82 7.97 7.56
CA PHE A 63 -7.40 9.26 8.05
C PHE A 63 -7.76 10.38 7.06
N SER A 64 -7.60 10.15 5.76
CA SER A 64 -7.88 11.15 4.74
C SER A 64 -9.36 11.54 4.62
N ARG A 65 -10.29 10.67 5.03
CA ARG A 65 -11.73 10.83 4.74
C ARG A 65 -12.68 10.67 5.92
N ASN A 66 -12.20 10.21 7.07
CA ASN A 66 -13.03 9.87 8.21
C ASN A 66 -12.48 10.49 9.51
N ALA A 67 -13.12 11.55 9.96
CA ALA A 67 -12.72 12.24 11.19
C ALA A 67 -12.82 11.41 12.47
N LYS A 68 -13.52 10.27 12.43
CA LYS A 68 -13.65 9.33 13.57
C LYS A 68 -12.63 8.19 13.49
N HIS A 69 -11.80 8.16 12.45
CA HIS A 69 -10.78 7.12 12.33
C HIS A 69 -9.75 7.24 13.44
N VAL A 70 -9.38 6.08 13.99
CA VAL A 70 -8.31 5.96 14.98
C VAL A 70 -7.22 5.11 14.33
N SER A 71 -6.04 5.67 14.18
CA SER A 71 -4.88 4.97 13.62
C SER A 71 -4.43 3.83 14.54
N PRO A 72 -3.90 2.73 13.98
CA PRO A 72 -3.26 1.68 14.75
C PRO A 72 -2.13 2.23 15.63
N GLU A 73 -1.82 1.55 16.74
CA GLU A 73 -0.69 1.89 17.58
C GLU A 73 0.63 1.63 16.84
N TRP A 74 1.51 2.63 16.85
CA TRP A 74 2.80 2.53 16.19
C TRP A 74 3.87 1.95 17.14
N PRO A 75 4.76 1.04 16.65
CA PRO A 75 4.78 0.43 15.31
C PRO A 75 3.97 -0.88 15.21
N GLU A 76 3.59 -1.48 16.34
CA GLU A 76 3.08 -2.86 16.45
C GLU A 76 1.78 -3.07 15.69
N GLY A 77 0.87 -2.10 15.72
CA GLY A 77 -0.42 -2.15 15.05
C GLY A 77 -0.35 -2.14 13.50
N TYR A 78 0.82 -1.87 12.93
CA TYR A 78 1.02 -1.84 11.49
C TYR A 78 1.58 -3.15 10.91
N TRP A 79 1.82 -4.15 11.75
CA TRP A 79 2.36 -5.44 11.32
C TRP A 79 1.44 -6.59 11.71
N PRO A 80 1.36 -7.65 10.89
CA PRO A 80 0.60 -8.84 11.27
C PRO A 80 1.31 -9.60 12.40
N SER A 81 0.55 -10.27 13.24
CA SER A 81 1.10 -11.14 14.29
C SER A 81 1.71 -12.43 13.75
N ALA A 82 1.27 -12.89 12.57
CA ALA A 82 1.70 -14.13 11.95
C ALA A 82 2.69 -13.88 10.81
N GLN A 83 3.74 -14.66 10.73
CA GLN A 83 4.77 -14.62 9.70
C GLN A 83 4.27 -15.11 8.32
N ALA A 84 3.23 -15.94 8.30
CA ALA A 84 2.63 -16.51 7.10
C ALA A 84 1.12 -16.31 7.09
N PRO A 85 0.46 -16.26 5.91
CA PRO A 85 -1.00 -16.23 5.87
C PRO A 85 -1.57 -17.51 6.47
N PRO A 86 -2.63 -17.42 7.29
CA PRO A 86 -3.24 -18.62 7.90
C PRO A 86 -3.72 -19.65 6.87
N ASN A 87 -4.15 -19.18 5.71
CA ASN A 87 -4.62 -20.00 4.60
C ASN A 87 -4.68 -19.19 3.29
N ALA A 88 -5.00 -19.83 2.18
CA ALA A 88 -5.11 -19.19 0.87
C ALA A 88 -6.21 -18.11 0.82
N LYS A 89 -7.32 -18.31 1.55
CA LYS A 89 -8.45 -17.36 1.57
C LYS A 89 -8.06 -16.03 2.22
N GLU A 90 -7.29 -16.06 3.31
CA GLU A 90 -6.82 -14.82 3.96
C GLU A 90 -5.78 -14.10 3.09
N TRP A 91 -4.92 -14.81 2.37
CA TRP A 91 -4.04 -14.22 1.37
C TRP A 91 -4.82 -13.43 0.30
N GLU A 92 -5.79 -14.09 -0.33
CA GLU A 92 -6.61 -13.45 -1.37
C GLU A 92 -7.43 -12.27 -0.83
N LYS A 93 -7.95 -12.39 0.38
CA LYS A 93 -8.68 -11.31 1.06
C LYS A 93 -7.79 -10.09 1.30
N SER A 94 -6.55 -10.29 1.71
CA SER A 94 -5.58 -9.21 1.90
C SER A 94 -5.29 -8.47 0.60
N LEU A 95 -5.01 -9.21 -0.48
CA LEU A 95 -4.77 -8.61 -1.80
C LEU A 95 -6.00 -7.84 -2.31
N LYS A 96 -7.20 -8.41 -2.11
CA LYS A 96 -8.45 -7.74 -2.47
C LYS A 96 -8.66 -6.45 -1.68
N SER A 97 -8.43 -6.48 -0.37
CA SER A 97 -8.56 -5.30 0.49
C SER A 97 -7.56 -4.22 0.10
N PHE A 98 -6.30 -4.59 -0.14
CA PHE A 98 -5.27 -3.69 -0.66
C PHE A 98 -5.72 -3.00 -1.96
N ALA A 99 -6.22 -3.79 -2.93
CA ALA A 99 -6.69 -3.26 -4.20
C ALA A 99 -7.90 -2.31 -4.05
N GLN A 100 -8.84 -2.64 -3.15
CA GLN A 100 -10.02 -1.82 -2.87
C GLN A 100 -9.63 -0.47 -2.27
N ASP A 101 -8.75 -0.47 -1.28
CA ASP A 101 -8.31 0.76 -0.60
C ASP A 101 -7.45 1.64 -1.52
N LEU A 102 -6.59 1.05 -2.35
CA LEU A 102 -5.87 1.79 -3.39
C LEU A 102 -6.83 2.42 -4.41
N GLY A 103 -7.85 1.67 -4.82
CA GLY A 103 -8.91 2.17 -5.70
C GLY A 103 -9.70 3.33 -5.07
N ALA A 104 -9.96 3.26 -3.76
CA ALA A 104 -10.63 4.33 -3.04
C ALA A 104 -9.76 5.60 -2.92
N MET A 105 -8.44 5.46 -2.65
CA MET A 105 -7.50 6.58 -2.68
C MET A 105 -7.45 7.23 -4.06
N LYS A 106 -7.37 6.44 -5.12
CA LYS A 106 -7.41 6.96 -6.50
C LYS A 106 -8.71 7.72 -6.80
N LYS A 107 -9.87 7.21 -6.36
CA LYS A 107 -11.15 7.92 -6.50
C LYS A 107 -11.14 9.26 -5.76
N LEU A 108 -10.59 9.31 -4.56
CA LEU A 108 -10.45 10.54 -3.77
C LEU A 108 -9.60 11.58 -4.52
N VAL A 109 -8.46 11.16 -5.08
CA VAL A 109 -7.57 12.02 -5.89
C VAL A 109 -8.24 12.46 -7.21
N ALA A 110 -8.94 11.56 -7.89
CA ALA A 110 -9.58 11.86 -9.18
C ALA A 110 -10.78 12.81 -9.07
N ASN A 111 -11.43 12.87 -7.89
CA ASN A 111 -12.61 13.70 -7.70
C ASN A 111 -12.24 15.20 -7.73
N SER A 112 -12.73 15.91 -8.73
CA SER A 112 -12.48 17.36 -8.90
C SER A 112 -13.00 18.23 -7.75
N LYS A 113 -13.95 17.72 -6.94
CA LYS A 113 -14.45 18.40 -5.74
C LYS A 113 -13.50 18.26 -4.54
N THR A 114 -12.57 17.32 -4.56
CA THR A 114 -11.57 17.18 -3.52
C THR A 114 -10.51 18.26 -3.65
N ASN A 115 -10.38 19.13 -2.66
CA ASN A 115 -9.28 20.08 -2.61
C ASN A 115 -8.02 19.36 -2.12
N LEU A 116 -7.07 19.08 -3.02
CA LEU A 116 -5.85 18.36 -2.71
C LEU A 116 -4.93 19.12 -1.74
N TYR A 117 -5.01 20.44 -1.70
CA TYR A 117 -4.11 21.29 -0.93
C TYR A 117 -4.67 21.72 0.44
N ALA A 118 -5.98 21.58 0.64
CA ALA A 118 -6.60 21.91 1.91
C ALA A 118 -6.11 20.95 3.00
N LYS A 119 -5.85 21.50 4.19
CA LYS A 119 -5.55 20.71 5.38
C LYS A 119 -6.75 19.85 5.73
N ILE A 120 -6.49 18.59 6.06
CA ILE A 120 -7.49 17.67 6.60
C ILE A 120 -7.94 18.22 7.96
N PRO A 121 -9.25 18.51 8.17
CA PRO A 121 -9.70 19.27 9.34
C PRO A 121 -9.37 18.64 10.69
N HIS A 122 -9.29 17.32 10.76
CA HIS A 122 -8.96 16.57 11.97
C HIS A 122 -7.48 16.16 12.06
N GLY A 123 -6.66 16.60 11.09
CA GLY A 123 -5.22 16.38 11.09
C GLY A 123 -4.45 17.54 11.74
N THR A 124 -3.13 17.39 11.81
CA THR A 124 -2.19 18.40 12.34
C THR A 124 -1.48 19.20 11.25
N GLY A 125 -2.02 19.17 10.00
CA GLY A 125 -1.49 19.91 8.87
C GLY A 125 -1.37 19.11 7.57
N GLN A 126 -1.72 17.83 7.61
CA GLN A 126 -1.72 16.95 6.45
C GLN A 126 -2.77 17.40 5.41
N THR A 127 -2.48 17.11 4.14
CA THR A 127 -3.37 17.38 3.01
C THR A 127 -3.61 16.09 2.24
N ILE A 128 -4.69 16.02 1.45
CA ILE A 128 -4.94 14.85 0.58
C ILE A 128 -3.78 14.63 -0.41
N LEU A 129 -3.15 15.70 -0.89
CA LEU A 129 -1.95 15.61 -1.72
C LEU A 129 -0.82 14.86 -0.98
N ARG A 130 -0.52 15.25 0.24
CA ARG A 130 0.52 14.63 1.06
C ARG A 130 0.21 13.15 1.31
N GLU A 131 -1.04 12.81 1.62
CA GLU A 131 -1.44 11.42 1.90
C GLU A 131 -1.37 10.54 0.64
N ALA A 132 -1.77 11.06 -0.52
CA ALA A 132 -1.64 10.34 -1.79
C ALA A 132 -0.17 10.06 -2.16
N LEU A 133 0.71 11.03 -1.96
CA LEU A 133 2.16 10.86 -2.15
C LEU A 133 2.72 9.83 -1.17
N LEU A 134 2.31 9.87 0.10
CA LEU A 134 2.74 8.92 1.12
C LEU A 134 2.35 7.47 0.78
N VAL A 135 1.10 7.24 0.31
CA VAL A 135 0.66 5.91 -0.14
C VAL A 135 1.53 5.42 -1.29
N ALA A 136 1.79 6.27 -2.28
CA ALA A 136 2.58 5.88 -3.45
C ALA A 136 4.03 5.54 -3.09
N ASP A 137 4.67 6.38 -2.27
CA ASP A 137 6.05 6.20 -1.80
C ASP A 137 6.19 4.94 -0.94
N HIS A 138 5.32 4.78 0.05
CA HIS A 138 5.32 3.63 0.94
C HIS A 138 5.11 2.31 0.19
N ASN A 139 4.15 2.28 -0.74
CA ASN A 139 3.91 1.10 -1.56
C ASN A 139 5.12 0.79 -2.47
N ALA A 140 5.71 1.78 -3.13
CA ALA A 140 6.88 1.58 -3.97
C ALA A 140 8.07 1.02 -3.18
N TYR A 141 8.33 1.55 -1.98
CA TYR A 141 9.39 1.09 -1.10
C TYR A 141 9.25 -0.39 -0.73
N HIS A 142 8.06 -0.81 -0.29
CA HIS A 142 7.83 -2.19 0.12
C HIS A 142 7.65 -3.17 -1.05
N LEU A 143 7.14 -2.74 -2.20
CA LEU A 143 7.11 -3.56 -3.41
C LEU A 143 8.53 -3.92 -3.85
N GLY A 144 9.49 -3.00 -3.76
CA GLY A 144 10.90 -3.29 -4.02
C GLY A 144 11.44 -4.39 -3.09
N GLN A 145 11.06 -4.39 -1.81
CA GLN A 145 11.44 -5.45 -0.86
C GLN A 145 10.80 -6.79 -1.22
N VAL A 146 9.52 -6.82 -1.59
CA VAL A 146 8.84 -8.05 -2.03
C VAL A 146 9.55 -8.65 -3.24
N ILE A 147 9.91 -7.83 -4.23
CA ILE A 147 10.64 -8.28 -5.43
C ILE A 147 12.01 -8.84 -5.06
N ALA A 148 12.75 -8.16 -4.18
CA ALA A 148 14.04 -8.62 -3.70
C ALA A 148 13.94 -10.00 -2.99
N ILE A 149 12.94 -10.18 -2.14
CA ILE A 149 12.66 -11.48 -1.50
C ILE A 149 12.35 -12.55 -2.56
N ARG A 150 11.52 -12.23 -3.56
CA ARG A 150 11.18 -13.15 -4.64
C ARG A 150 12.40 -13.57 -5.46
N HIS A 151 13.34 -12.66 -5.71
CA HIS A 151 14.62 -12.98 -6.35
C HIS A 151 15.41 -13.99 -5.52
N ILE A 152 15.58 -13.74 -4.23
CA ILE A 152 16.32 -14.62 -3.31
C ILE A 152 15.67 -16.02 -3.24
N LEU A 153 14.34 -16.08 -3.25
CA LEU A 153 13.59 -17.34 -3.19
C LEU A 153 13.44 -18.03 -4.57
N GLY A 154 14.05 -17.49 -5.63
CA GLY A 154 13.96 -18.07 -6.98
C GLY A 154 12.56 -18.03 -7.59
N ASN A 155 11.72 -17.08 -7.18
CA ASN A 155 10.33 -16.90 -7.65
C ASN A 155 10.11 -15.57 -8.39
N TRP A 156 11.14 -15.02 -8.97
CA TRP A 156 11.07 -13.84 -9.86
C TRP A 156 11.74 -14.16 -11.20
N ARG A 157 11.26 -13.50 -12.28
CA ARG A 157 11.83 -13.65 -13.65
C ARG A 157 13.28 -13.20 -13.71
#